data_b397e9b9b13ddeb19e879bde65334134
#
_entry.id   b397e9b9b13ddeb19e879bde65334134
#
_cell.length_a   1.000
_cell.length_b   1.000
_cell.length_c   1.000
_cell.angle_alpha   90.00
_cell.angle_beta   90.00
_cell.angle_gamma   90.00
#
_symmetry.space_group_name_H-M   'P 1'
#
loop_
_entity.id
_entity.type
_entity.pdbx_description
1 polymer ?
#
loop_
_entity_poly.entity_id
_entity_poly.type
_entity_poly.pdbx_seq_one_letter_code
_entity_poly.pdbx_strand_id
1 'polypeptide(L)'
;AGIGLDIFAIEKTNYFSARVAKILYGNFQHLTSYIRIGWIRKPLIRAIEALHFYLLFPLLRLIGKINPNEEYHYTLGTGWAKHTFFMKDTFPLSSTEFEGELLPAPKDMDTYLTNVYGNWRELPSDEAIKKCIHCQEYKDEIFGKEQ
;
A
#
# COMPACT_ATOMS: atom_id res chain seq x y z
N ALA A 1 -15.54 19.72 -1.20
CA ALA A 1 -14.84 18.44 -1.23
C ALA A 1 -13.83 18.41 -0.08
N GLY A 2 -13.82 17.36 0.72
CA GLY A 2 -12.87 17.24 1.84
C GLY A 2 -11.58 16.56 1.37
N ILE A 3 -10.47 16.87 2.04
CA ILE A 3 -9.22 16.14 1.87
C ILE A 3 -9.37 14.80 2.61
N GLY A 4 -9.19 13.69 1.92
CA GLY A 4 -9.18 12.37 2.54
C GLY A 4 -7.83 12.07 3.20
N LEU A 5 -7.84 11.41 4.35
CA LEU A 5 -6.66 10.85 4.99
C LEU A 5 -6.70 9.34 4.86
N ASP A 6 -5.71 8.77 4.19
CA ASP A 6 -5.56 7.32 4.05
C ASP A 6 -4.63 6.78 5.14
N ILE A 7 -5.09 5.79 5.88
CA ILE A 7 -4.31 5.13 6.93
C ILE A 7 -4.04 3.68 6.48
N PHE A 8 -2.76 3.35 6.30
CA PHE A 8 -2.33 2.03 5.90
C PHE A 8 -1.64 1.30 7.06
N ALA A 9 -2.17 0.15 7.43
CA ALA A 9 -1.53 -0.69 8.42
C ALA A 9 -0.32 -1.41 7.82
N ILE A 10 0.76 -1.50 8.60
CA ILE A 10 1.92 -2.31 8.29
C ILE A 10 2.03 -3.48 9.28
N GLU A 11 2.55 -4.62 8.83
CA GLU A 11 2.73 -5.80 9.65
C GLU A 11 4.11 -6.43 9.43
N LYS A 12 4.64 -7.09 10.48
CA LYS A 12 5.91 -7.83 10.38
C LYS A 12 5.71 -9.03 9.46
N THR A 13 6.36 -8.99 8.31
CA THR A 13 6.35 -10.06 7.32
C THR A 13 7.56 -9.88 6.41
N ASN A 14 7.79 -10.81 5.49
CA ASN A 14 8.85 -10.70 4.49
C ASN A 14 8.29 -10.43 3.10
N TYR A 15 9.15 -9.93 2.22
CA TYR A 15 8.81 -9.64 0.84
C TYR A 15 8.17 -10.82 0.10
N PHE A 16 8.67 -12.05 0.34
CA PHE A 16 8.11 -13.25 -0.29
C PHE A 16 6.64 -13.46 0.10
N SER A 17 6.33 -13.43 1.42
CA SER A 17 4.96 -13.60 1.91
C SER A 17 4.02 -12.51 1.40
N ALA A 18 4.47 -11.24 1.40
CA ALA A 18 3.70 -10.12 0.89
C ALA A 18 3.42 -10.27 -0.63
N ARG A 19 4.43 -10.70 -1.40
CA ARG A 19 4.29 -10.93 -2.84
C ARG A 19 3.36 -12.10 -3.16
N VAL A 20 3.50 -13.22 -2.45
CA VAL A 20 2.61 -14.39 -2.61
C VAL A 20 1.16 -14.00 -2.30
N ALA A 21 0.93 -13.32 -1.17
CA ALA A 21 -0.41 -12.85 -0.81
C ALA A 21 -1.01 -11.93 -1.89
N LYS A 22 -0.23 -10.97 -2.41
CA LYS A 22 -0.66 -10.08 -3.49
C LYS A 22 -1.06 -10.84 -4.75
N ILE A 23 -0.22 -11.79 -5.19
CA ILE A 23 -0.46 -12.55 -6.42
C ILE A 23 -1.72 -13.41 -6.28
N LEU A 24 -1.84 -14.16 -5.18
CA LEU A 24 -2.98 -15.04 -4.97
C LEU A 24 -4.28 -14.28 -4.82
N TYR A 25 -4.29 -13.24 -3.98
CA TYR A 25 -5.50 -12.44 -3.77
C TYR A 25 -5.87 -11.59 -4.99
N GLY A 26 -4.89 -11.01 -5.68
CA GLY A 26 -5.11 -10.25 -6.90
C GLY A 26 -5.63 -11.11 -8.05
N ASN A 27 -5.05 -12.29 -8.27
CA ASN A 27 -5.53 -13.24 -9.28
C ASN A 27 -6.94 -13.74 -8.94
N PHE A 28 -7.24 -13.96 -7.68
CA PHE A 28 -8.57 -14.32 -7.23
C PHE A 28 -9.59 -13.22 -7.54
N GLN A 29 -9.32 -11.96 -7.18
CA GLN A 29 -10.20 -10.85 -7.50
C GLN A 29 -10.43 -10.71 -9.00
N HIS A 30 -9.37 -10.84 -9.80
CA HIS A 30 -9.45 -10.82 -11.25
C HIS A 30 -10.32 -11.97 -11.79
N LEU A 31 -10.08 -13.20 -11.34
CA LEU A 31 -10.84 -14.38 -11.78
C LEU A 31 -12.33 -14.26 -11.46
N THR A 32 -12.66 -13.79 -10.26
CA THR A 32 -14.06 -13.62 -9.83
C THR A 32 -14.79 -12.50 -10.57
N SER A 33 -14.07 -11.55 -11.17
CA SER A 33 -14.69 -10.48 -11.98
C SER A 33 -15.36 -11.01 -13.25
N TYR A 34 -14.90 -12.14 -13.77
CA TYR A 34 -15.49 -12.77 -14.99
C TYR A 34 -16.81 -13.52 -14.68
N ILE A 35 -17.09 -13.84 -13.43
CA ILE A 35 -18.31 -14.55 -13.06
C ILE A 35 -19.48 -13.55 -13.03
N ARG A 36 -20.33 -13.61 -14.04
CA ARG A 36 -21.48 -12.69 -14.20
C ARG A 36 -22.69 -13.09 -13.36
N ILE A 37 -22.77 -14.36 -12.93
CA ILE A 37 -23.94 -14.91 -12.21
C ILE A 37 -23.81 -14.58 -10.72
N GLY A 38 -24.57 -13.59 -10.27
CA GLY A 38 -24.43 -13.01 -8.91
C GLY A 38 -24.67 -13.98 -7.76
N TRP A 39 -25.60 -14.93 -7.90
CA TRP A 39 -25.90 -15.90 -6.85
C TRP A 39 -24.80 -16.97 -6.68
N ILE A 40 -24.00 -17.24 -7.72
CA ILE A 40 -22.80 -18.08 -7.65
C ILE A 40 -21.61 -17.26 -7.18
N ARG A 41 -21.44 -16.05 -7.74
CA ARG A 41 -20.30 -15.20 -7.46
C ARG A 41 -20.16 -14.81 -5.99
N LYS A 42 -21.26 -14.40 -5.36
CA LYS A 42 -21.24 -13.94 -3.97
C LYS A 42 -20.77 -15.02 -2.96
N PRO A 43 -21.33 -16.25 -2.93
CA PRO A 43 -20.86 -17.28 -2.00
C PRO A 43 -19.44 -17.75 -2.32
N LEU A 44 -19.05 -17.80 -3.61
CA LEU A 44 -17.70 -18.17 -4.00
C LEU A 44 -16.67 -17.14 -3.51
N ILE A 45 -16.95 -15.85 -3.69
CA ILE A 45 -16.09 -14.78 -3.17
C ILE A 45 -15.93 -14.94 -1.65
N ARG A 46 -17.03 -15.08 -0.90
CA ARG A 46 -16.98 -15.25 0.56
C ARG A 46 -16.17 -16.47 0.99
N ALA A 47 -16.34 -17.60 0.30
CA ALA A 47 -15.59 -18.81 0.62
C ALA A 47 -14.08 -18.63 0.39
N ILE A 48 -13.69 -17.99 -0.71
CA ILE A 48 -12.29 -17.77 -1.01
C ILE A 48 -11.69 -16.66 -0.15
N GLU A 49 -12.43 -15.61 0.16
CA GLU A 49 -12.01 -14.60 1.16
C GLU A 49 -11.79 -15.26 2.53
N ALA A 50 -12.71 -16.12 2.97
CA ALA A 50 -12.56 -16.87 4.20
C ALA A 50 -11.27 -17.73 4.18
N LEU A 51 -10.99 -18.44 3.07
CA LEU A 51 -9.77 -19.21 2.90
C LEU A 51 -8.52 -18.34 3.00
N HIS A 52 -8.52 -17.16 2.37
CA HIS A 52 -7.40 -16.24 2.44
C HIS A 52 -7.19 -15.69 3.86
N PHE A 53 -8.24 -15.18 4.49
CA PHE A 53 -8.13 -14.51 5.79
C PHE A 53 -7.92 -15.47 6.95
N TYR A 54 -8.54 -16.66 6.94
CA TYR A 54 -8.48 -17.61 8.06
C TYR A 54 -7.40 -18.68 7.92
N LEU A 55 -6.87 -18.92 6.72
CA LEU A 55 -5.85 -19.95 6.52
C LEU A 55 -4.58 -19.39 5.88
N LEU A 56 -4.67 -18.81 4.69
CA LEU A 56 -3.49 -18.42 3.91
C LEU A 56 -2.71 -17.28 4.57
N PHE A 57 -3.36 -16.20 4.94
CA PHE A 57 -2.67 -15.04 5.54
C PHE A 57 -2.07 -15.35 6.91
N PRO A 58 -2.72 -16.08 7.83
CA PRO A 58 -2.08 -16.55 9.04
C PRO A 58 -0.82 -17.41 8.79
N LEU A 59 -0.85 -18.32 7.82
CA LEU A 59 0.32 -19.12 7.44
C LEU A 59 1.46 -18.24 6.89
N LEU A 60 1.14 -17.31 6.01
CA LEU A 60 2.12 -16.38 5.45
C LEU A 60 2.71 -15.45 6.53
N ARG A 61 1.91 -15.05 7.53
CA ARG A 61 2.40 -14.29 8.69
C ARG A 61 3.35 -15.11 9.56
N LEU A 62 3.07 -16.39 9.76
CA LEU A 62 4.00 -17.27 10.48
C LEU A 62 5.34 -17.39 9.76
N ILE A 63 5.32 -17.59 8.43
CA ILE A 63 6.53 -17.62 7.61
C ILE A 63 7.26 -16.26 7.67
N GLY A 64 6.51 -15.16 7.60
CA GLY A 64 7.07 -13.82 7.68
C GLY A 64 7.76 -13.50 9.01
N LYS A 65 7.24 -14.02 10.13
CA LYS A 65 7.84 -13.83 11.46
C LYS A 65 9.20 -14.48 11.64
N ILE A 66 9.51 -15.51 10.86
CA ILE A 66 10.80 -16.23 10.91
C ILE A 66 11.92 -15.39 10.27
N ASN A 67 11.58 -14.31 9.56
CA ASN A 67 12.57 -13.46 8.91
C ASN A 67 13.43 -12.69 9.94
N PRO A 68 14.76 -12.88 9.94
CA PRO A 68 15.68 -12.19 10.85
C PRO A 68 15.83 -10.68 10.54
N ASN A 69 15.45 -10.23 9.34
CA ASN A 69 15.70 -8.86 8.88
C ASN A 69 14.74 -7.81 9.46
N GLU A 70 13.76 -8.20 10.29
CA GLU A 70 12.75 -7.29 10.85
C GLU A 70 12.08 -6.38 9.81
N GLU A 71 11.76 -6.97 8.67
CA GLU A 71 11.03 -6.31 7.59
C GLU A 71 9.55 -6.18 7.95
N TYR A 72 8.99 -5.04 7.56
CA TYR A 72 7.56 -4.76 7.64
C TYR A 72 7.04 -4.40 6.26
N HIS A 73 5.86 -4.84 5.95
CA HIS A 73 5.16 -4.55 4.69
C HIS A 73 3.74 -4.09 5.00
N TYR A 74 3.08 -3.50 4.01
CA TYR A 74 1.65 -3.28 4.11
C TYR A 74 0.92 -4.60 4.33
N THR A 75 -0.21 -4.53 5.01
CA THR A 75 -1.06 -5.70 5.32
C THR A 75 -1.24 -6.62 4.12
N LEU A 76 -1.12 -7.93 4.35
CA LEU A 76 -1.21 -8.95 3.30
C LEU A 76 -2.49 -8.79 2.47
N GLY A 77 -2.35 -8.95 1.15
CA GLY A 77 -3.44 -8.80 0.19
C GLY A 77 -3.56 -7.40 -0.41
N THR A 78 -2.79 -6.41 0.08
CA THR A 78 -2.74 -5.09 -0.55
C THR A 78 -1.97 -5.11 -1.87
N GLY A 79 -2.22 -4.10 -2.72
CA GLY A 79 -1.51 -3.92 -4.00
C GLY A 79 -0.03 -3.55 -3.86
N TRP A 80 0.42 -3.11 -2.70
CA TRP A 80 1.73 -2.48 -2.48
C TRP A 80 2.77 -3.39 -1.84
N ALA A 81 2.82 -4.67 -2.22
CA ALA A 81 3.76 -5.64 -1.67
C ALA A 81 5.26 -5.30 -1.87
N LYS A 82 5.60 -4.37 -2.76
CA LYS A 82 6.99 -3.99 -3.06
C LYS A 82 7.62 -3.04 -2.04
N HIS A 83 6.82 -2.37 -1.21
CA HIS A 83 7.34 -1.41 -0.22
C HIS A 83 7.75 -2.16 1.04
N THR A 84 9.01 -2.02 1.42
CA THR A 84 9.61 -2.63 2.61
C THR A 84 9.96 -1.55 3.60
N PHE A 85 9.58 -1.72 4.85
CA PHE A 85 9.86 -0.82 5.94
C PHE A 85 10.70 -1.53 6.99
N PHE A 86 11.65 -0.82 7.60
CA PHE A 86 12.45 -1.32 8.71
C PHE A 86 12.19 -0.45 9.95
N MET A 87 11.90 -1.09 11.08
CA MET A 87 11.64 -0.34 12.32
C MET A 87 12.84 0.50 12.78
N LYS A 88 14.06 0.02 12.53
CA LYS A 88 15.30 0.75 12.83
C LYS A 88 15.40 2.10 12.11
N ASP A 89 14.81 2.22 10.92
CA ASP A 89 14.83 3.44 10.10
C ASP A 89 13.64 4.36 10.45
N THR A 90 12.59 3.80 11.07
CA THR A 90 11.40 4.54 11.47
C THR A 90 11.48 5.02 12.92
N PHE A 91 11.96 4.19 13.84
CA PHE A 91 11.98 4.48 15.28
C PHE A 91 13.40 4.57 15.86
N PRO A 92 13.60 5.41 16.93
CA PRO A 92 12.65 6.34 17.50
C PRO A 92 12.29 7.45 16.50
N LEU A 93 11.06 7.97 16.57
CA LEU A 93 10.66 9.06 15.68
C LEU A 93 11.56 10.27 15.85
N SER A 94 11.88 10.92 14.76
CA SER A 94 12.45 12.25 14.67
C SER A 94 11.35 13.29 14.54
N SER A 95 11.72 14.55 14.33
CA SER A 95 10.79 15.62 13.98
C SER A 95 11.25 16.35 12.74
N THR A 96 10.31 16.81 11.95
CA THR A 96 10.56 17.67 10.80
C THR A 96 9.67 18.89 10.86
N GLU A 97 10.16 20.03 10.39
CA GLU A 97 9.38 21.23 10.25
C GLU A 97 8.62 21.19 8.91
N PHE A 98 7.31 21.43 9.00
CA PHE A 98 6.44 21.55 7.84
C PHE A 98 5.44 22.69 8.07
N GLU A 99 5.45 23.68 7.21
CA GLU A 99 4.59 24.89 7.28
C GLU A 99 4.65 25.59 8.66
N GLY A 100 5.83 25.60 9.30
CA GLY A 100 6.05 26.24 10.60
C GLY A 100 5.68 25.38 11.82
N GLU A 101 5.22 24.15 11.61
CA GLU A 101 4.88 23.19 12.65
C GLU A 101 5.89 22.05 12.71
N LEU A 102 6.24 21.60 13.94
CA LEU A 102 7.08 20.43 14.16
C LEU A 102 6.23 19.18 14.16
N LEU A 103 6.39 18.33 13.15
CA LEU A 103 5.66 17.10 13.01
C LEU A 103 6.55 15.88 13.27
N PRO A 104 6.00 14.78 13.86
CA PRO A 104 6.73 13.53 13.97
C PRO A 104 7.09 12.97 12.60
N ALA A 105 8.33 12.52 12.46
CA ALA A 105 8.85 11.97 11.22
C ALA A 105 9.63 10.66 11.48
N PRO A 106 9.82 9.79 10.48
CA PRO A 106 10.71 8.65 10.60
C PRO A 106 12.13 9.09 10.98
N LYS A 107 12.83 8.24 11.75
CA LYS A 107 14.23 8.49 12.18
C LYS A 107 15.14 8.78 11.00
N ASP A 108 15.09 7.94 9.97
CA ASP A 108 15.79 8.11 8.70
C ASP A 108 14.76 8.38 7.59
N MET A 109 14.42 9.66 7.45
CA MET A 109 13.40 10.10 6.49
C MET A 109 13.82 9.80 5.05
N ASP A 110 15.10 9.93 4.71
CA ASP A 110 15.60 9.71 3.36
C ASP A 110 15.45 8.25 2.94
N THR A 111 15.90 7.33 3.77
CA THR A 111 15.72 5.89 3.56
C THR A 111 14.25 5.53 3.49
N TYR A 112 13.41 6.07 4.38
CA TYR A 112 11.96 5.82 4.39
C TYR A 112 11.31 6.27 3.09
N LEU A 113 11.55 7.52 2.66
CA LEU A 113 10.97 8.07 1.43
C LEU A 113 11.48 7.35 0.17
N THR A 114 12.76 6.98 0.16
CA THR A 114 13.35 6.20 -0.94
C THR A 114 12.69 4.83 -1.09
N ASN A 115 12.42 4.14 0.02
CA ASN A 115 11.72 2.84 0.01
C ASN A 115 10.27 2.94 -0.49
N VAL A 116 9.59 4.06 -0.22
CA VAL A 116 8.19 4.26 -0.61
C VAL A 116 8.07 4.79 -2.04
N TYR A 117 8.84 5.81 -2.37
CA TYR A 117 8.67 6.59 -3.60
C TYR A 117 9.80 6.41 -4.62
N GLY A 118 10.89 5.73 -4.25
CA GLY A 118 12.08 5.64 -5.10
C GLY A 118 12.87 6.96 -5.10
N ASN A 119 13.08 7.56 -6.28
CA ASN A 119 13.75 8.85 -6.37
C ASN A 119 12.82 10.02 -6.01
N TRP A 120 12.46 10.12 -4.75
CA TRP A 120 11.48 11.08 -4.23
C TRP A 120 11.90 12.54 -4.35
N ARG A 121 13.20 12.82 -4.61
CA ARG A 121 13.70 14.17 -4.83
C ARG A 121 13.42 14.70 -6.23
N GLU A 122 13.10 13.84 -7.17
CA GLU A 122 12.68 14.24 -8.51
C GLU A 122 11.17 14.43 -8.56
N LEU A 123 10.74 15.59 -9.02
CA LEU A 123 9.32 15.82 -9.27
C LEU A 123 8.84 14.92 -10.42
N PRO A 124 7.71 14.26 -10.26
CA PRO A 124 7.10 13.51 -11.36
C PRO A 124 6.78 14.43 -12.54
N SER A 125 6.73 13.86 -13.75
CA SER A 125 6.26 14.63 -14.91
C SER A 125 4.79 15.05 -14.74
N ASP A 126 4.40 16.14 -15.40
CA ASP A 126 3.02 16.63 -15.37
C ASP A 126 1.99 15.55 -15.77
N GLU A 127 2.36 14.68 -16.72
CA GLU A 127 1.52 13.54 -17.13
C GLU A 127 1.36 12.51 -16.01
N ALA A 128 2.42 12.25 -15.22
CA ALA A 128 2.35 11.35 -14.07
C ALA A 128 1.51 11.98 -12.96
N ILE A 129 1.68 13.29 -12.70
CA ILE A 129 0.89 14.03 -11.72
C ILE A 129 -0.60 14.00 -12.10
N LYS A 130 -0.94 14.29 -13.36
CA LYS A 130 -2.32 14.23 -13.87
C LYS A 130 -2.98 12.86 -13.65
N LYS A 131 -2.23 11.76 -13.79
CA LYS A 131 -2.73 10.41 -13.55
C LYS A 131 -2.98 10.11 -12.09
N CYS A 132 -2.21 10.71 -11.17
CA CYS A 132 -2.32 10.49 -9.73
C CYS A 132 -3.42 11.33 -9.08
N ILE A 133 -3.79 12.45 -9.66
CA ILE A 133 -4.86 13.30 -9.11
C ILE A 133 -6.22 12.66 -9.43
N HIS A 134 -6.93 12.27 -8.38
CA HIS A 134 -8.25 11.63 -8.51
C HIS A 134 -9.40 12.64 -8.50
N CYS A 135 -9.18 13.85 -7.99
CA CYS A 135 -10.18 14.90 -7.95
C CYS A 135 -10.08 15.80 -9.19
N GLN A 136 -11.15 15.82 -10.00
CA GLN A 136 -11.17 16.60 -11.24
C GLN A 136 -11.03 18.11 -10.99
N GLU A 137 -11.61 18.61 -9.89
CA GLU A 137 -11.51 20.04 -9.52
C GLU A 137 -10.05 20.49 -9.36
N TYR A 138 -9.20 19.66 -8.71
CA TYR A 138 -7.77 19.95 -8.57
C TYR A 138 -7.01 19.84 -9.90
N LYS A 139 -7.42 18.92 -10.78
CA LYS A 139 -6.83 18.87 -12.12
C LYS A 139 -7.11 20.14 -12.90
N ASP A 140 -8.35 20.59 -12.89
CA ASP A 140 -8.80 21.81 -13.58
C ASP A 140 -8.13 23.07 -13.01
N GLU A 141 -7.85 23.09 -11.70
CA GLU A 141 -7.14 24.19 -11.03
C GLU A 141 -5.65 24.25 -11.41
N ILE A 142 -4.97 23.10 -11.43
CA ILE A 142 -3.51 23.02 -11.67
C ILE A 142 -3.18 23.07 -13.16
N PHE A 143 -3.94 22.38 -14.00
CA PHE A 143 -3.62 22.21 -15.43
C PHE A 143 -4.58 22.93 -16.37
N GLY A 144 -5.61 23.61 -15.85
CA GLY A 144 -6.70 24.17 -16.61
C GLY A 144 -7.73 23.13 -17.06
N LYS A 145 -8.91 23.60 -17.43
CA LYS A 145 -9.97 22.73 -17.97
C LYS A 145 -9.57 22.22 -19.33
N GLU A 146 -9.59 20.90 -19.53
CA GLU A 146 -9.47 20.31 -20.85
C GLU A 146 -10.72 20.72 -21.65
N GLN A 147 -10.52 21.42 -22.79
CA GLN A 147 -11.59 21.87 -23.70
C GLN A 147 -12.09 20.72 -24.53
#